data_9186f1ae94e65ffabbbe2c98b5ab4de8
#
_entry.id   9186f1ae94e65ffabbbe2c98b5ab4de8
#
_cell.length_a   1.000
_cell.length_b   1.000
_cell.length_c   1.000
_cell.angle_alpha   90.00
_cell.angle_beta   90.00
_cell.angle_gamma   90.00
#
_symmetry.space_group_name_H-M   'P 1'
#
loop_
_entity.id
_entity.type
_entity.pdbx_description
1 polymer ?
#
loop_
_entity_poly.entity_id
_entity_poly.type
_entity_poly.pdbx_seq_one_letter_code
_entity_poly.pdbx_strand_id
1 'polypeptide(L)'
;MSLNNLVKRLQDIMRNDAGINGDAQRIEQMVWILFLKVYDAKEEIWEFYDENYTSIIPEELRWRNWAVDHKDGKALTGDALLDFVNGKLFPTLKAIAIDENTPMSQIIVRTAFEDNNNYMKDGILLRQVINVIDEIDFEEYEDRHAFGEIYETILRSLQSAGNSGEFYTPRAVTDFMVQMIKPKLGESIADFACGTGGF
;
A
#
# COMPACT_ATOMS: atom_id res chain seq x y z
N MET A 1 12.24 3.46 -13.53
CA MET A 1 11.34 4.63 -13.81
C MET A 1 11.46 5.58 -12.63
N SER A 2 11.43 6.93 -12.79
CA SER A 2 11.45 7.78 -11.59
C SER A 2 10.10 7.69 -10.86
N LEU A 3 10.14 7.70 -9.53
CA LEU A 3 8.96 7.59 -8.66
C LEU A 3 7.91 8.67 -8.97
N ASN A 4 8.35 9.90 -9.28
CA ASN A 4 7.47 11.01 -9.67
C ASN A 4 6.67 10.71 -10.96
N ASN A 5 7.30 10.06 -11.94
CA ASN A 5 6.61 9.68 -13.18
C ASN A 5 5.57 8.58 -12.93
N LEU A 6 5.87 7.63 -12.07
CA LEU A 6 4.95 6.57 -11.67
C LEU A 6 3.72 7.15 -10.96
N VAL A 7 3.92 8.01 -9.97
CA VAL A 7 2.83 8.67 -9.24
C VAL A 7 1.96 9.49 -10.20
N LYS A 8 2.58 10.25 -11.11
CA LYS A 8 1.83 11.02 -12.11
C LYS A 8 0.98 10.11 -13.00
N ARG A 9 1.55 9.01 -13.50
CA ARG A 9 0.82 8.04 -14.33
C ARG A 9 -0.37 7.44 -13.59
N LEU A 10 -0.20 7.06 -12.32
CA LEU A 10 -1.29 6.56 -11.47
C LEU A 10 -2.41 7.59 -11.31
N GLN A 11 -2.06 8.84 -11.01
CA GLN A 11 -3.03 9.93 -10.87
C GLN A 11 -3.79 10.20 -12.17
N ASP A 12 -3.09 10.18 -13.32
CA ASP A 12 -3.70 10.43 -14.63
C ASP A 12 -4.72 9.32 -15.00
N ILE A 13 -4.42 8.05 -14.67
CA ILE A 13 -5.36 6.94 -14.85
C ILE A 13 -6.59 7.15 -13.95
N MET A 14 -6.39 7.39 -12.66
CA MET A 14 -7.48 7.52 -11.69
C MET A 14 -8.38 8.75 -11.91
N ARG A 15 -7.84 9.83 -12.49
CA ARG A 15 -8.66 11.02 -12.86
C ARG A 15 -9.73 10.71 -13.89
N ASN A 16 -9.57 9.66 -14.69
CA ASN A 16 -10.54 9.26 -15.70
C ASN A 16 -11.66 8.37 -15.14
N ASP A 17 -11.53 7.91 -13.87
CA ASP A 17 -12.53 7.07 -13.23
C ASP A 17 -13.63 7.92 -12.56
N ALA A 18 -14.89 7.61 -12.90
CA ALA A 18 -16.06 8.35 -12.38
C ALA A 18 -16.30 8.12 -10.86
N GLY A 19 -15.67 7.15 -10.25
CA GLY A 19 -15.78 6.86 -8.81
C GLY A 19 -14.79 7.64 -7.95
N ILE A 20 -13.77 8.25 -8.55
CA ILE A 20 -12.71 8.96 -7.84
C ILE A 20 -12.97 10.46 -7.84
N ASN A 21 -13.37 11.00 -6.70
CA ASN A 21 -13.66 12.42 -6.52
C ASN A 21 -12.60 13.08 -5.63
N GLY A 22 -11.53 13.60 -6.25
CA GLY A 22 -10.51 14.37 -5.53
C GLY A 22 -9.29 13.55 -5.06
N ASP A 23 -8.35 14.28 -4.45
CA ASP A 23 -7.03 13.74 -4.12
C ASP A 23 -7.07 12.75 -2.96
N ALA A 24 -7.92 12.98 -1.97
CA ALA A 24 -8.06 12.09 -0.82
C ALA A 24 -8.43 10.67 -1.26
N GLN A 25 -9.45 10.51 -2.12
CA GLN A 25 -9.85 9.20 -2.61
C GLN A 25 -8.78 8.56 -3.52
N ARG A 26 -7.98 9.36 -4.25
CA ARG A 26 -6.83 8.82 -5.00
C ARG A 26 -5.78 8.24 -4.07
N ILE A 27 -5.49 8.91 -2.94
CA ILE A 27 -4.56 8.39 -1.94
C ILE A 27 -5.10 7.08 -1.37
N GLU A 28 -6.31 7.09 -0.84
CA GLU A 28 -6.93 5.91 -0.23
C GLU A 28 -6.96 4.73 -1.21
N GLN A 29 -7.27 4.99 -2.49
CA GLN A 29 -7.25 3.98 -3.53
C GLN A 29 -5.85 3.41 -3.77
N MET A 30 -4.81 4.23 -3.76
CA MET A 30 -3.43 3.76 -3.94
C MET A 30 -2.90 3.02 -2.72
N VAL A 31 -3.26 3.46 -1.51
CA VAL A 31 -2.73 2.91 -0.25
C VAL A 31 -3.01 1.42 -0.13
N TRP A 32 -4.26 0.98 -0.32
CA TRP A 32 -4.57 -0.45 -0.17
C TRP A 32 -3.93 -1.33 -1.25
N ILE A 33 -3.80 -0.81 -2.51
CA ILE A 33 -3.16 -1.56 -3.60
C ILE A 33 -1.65 -1.70 -3.33
N LEU A 34 -0.99 -0.60 -2.97
CA LEU A 34 0.43 -0.60 -2.58
C LEU A 34 0.67 -1.49 -1.35
N PHE A 35 -0.21 -1.42 -0.35
CA PHE A 35 -0.11 -2.25 0.84
C PHE A 35 -0.08 -3.74 0.48
N LEU A 36 -1.01 -4.22 -0.35
CA LEU A 36 -1.04 -5.62 -0.76
C LEU A 36 0.22 -6.04 -1.52
N LYS A 37 0.71 -5.21 -2.43
CA LYS A 37 1.95 -5.50 -3.19
C LYS A 37 3.15 -5.61 -2.26
N VAL A 38 3.31 -4.64 -1.33
CA VAL A 38 4.43 -4.65 -0.36
C VAL A 38 4.31 -5.79 0.62
N TYR A 39 3.09 -6.07 1.10
CA TYR A 39 2.85 -7.15 2.04
C TYR A 39 3.18 -8.51 1.42
N ASP A 40 2.76 -8.75 0.19
CA ASP A 40 3.06 -9.98 -0.56
C ASP A 40 4.58 -10.18 -0.75
N ALA A 41 5.31 -9.12 -1.11
CA ALA A 41 6.77 -9.18 -1.20
C ALA A 41 7.44 -9.48 0.16
N LYS A 42 6.86 -9.00 1.28
CA LYS A 42 7.33 -9.35 2.61
C LYS A 42 7.01 -10.79 3.00
N GLU A 43 5.84 -11.29 2.60
CA GLU A 43 5.46 -12.68 2.83
C GLU A 43 6.42 -13.65 2.14
N GLU A 44 6.87 -13.36 0.91
CA GLU A 44 7.89 -14.17 0.22
C GLU A 44 9.18 -14.29 1.03
N ILE A 45 9.61 -13.19 1.66
CA ILE A 45 10.77 -13.20 2.54
C ILE A 45 10.51 -14.04 3.80
N TRP A 46 9.35 -13.89 4.44
CA TRP A 46 9.01 -14.64 5.64
C TRP A 46 8.86 -16.14 5.35
N GLU A 47 8.21 -16.51 4.24
CA GLU A 47 8.11 -17.89 3.77
C GLU A 47 9.48 -18.52 3.50
N PHE A 48 10.45 -17.72 3.02
CA PHE A 48 11.82 -18.20 2.79
C PHE A 48 12.59 -18.48 4.08
N TYR A 49 12.39 -17.65 5.12
CA TYR A 49 13.12 -17.79 6.38
C TYR A 49 12.43 -18.67 7.44
N ASP A 50 11.12 -18.89 7.31
CA ASP A 50 10.33 -19.71 8.25
C ASP A 50 9.43 -20.69 7.50
N GLU A 51 9.86 -21.96 7.47
CA GLU A 51 9.11 -23.04 6.82
C GLU A 51 7.71 -23.28 7.44
N ASN A 52 7.48 -22.79 8.67
CA ASN A 52 6.19 -22.89 9.36
C ASN A 52 5.34 -21.63 9.21
N TYR A 53 5.82 -20.63 8.47
CA TYR A 53 5.05 -19.41 8.25
C TYR A 53 3.73 -19.73 7.56
N THR A 54 2.65 -19.16 8.09
CA THR A 54 1.31 -19.27 7.51
C THR A 54 0.75 -17.87 7.31
N SER A 55 0.42 -17.54 6.08
CA SER A 55 -0.21 -16.26 5.76
C SER A 55 -1.59 -16.15 6.36
N ILE A 56 -1.93 -14.97 6.87
CA ILE A 56 -3.29 -14.62 7.26
C ILE A 56 -4.16 -14.28 6.04
N ILE A 57 -3.53 -13.94 4.90
CA ILE A 57 -4.24 -13.68 3.65
C ILE A 57 -4.50 -15.00 2.96
N PRO A 58 -5.75 -15.36 2.63
CA PRO A 58 -6.05 -16.54 1.84
C PRO A 58 -5.26 -16.56 0.52
N GLU A 59 -4.80 -17.73 0.11
CA GLU A 59 -3.90 -17.89 -1.02
C GLU A 59 -4.40 -17.21 -2.30
N GLU A 60 -5.67 -17.34 -2.62
CA GLU A 60 -6.29 -16.73 -3.78
C GLU A 60 -6.42 -15.20 -3.72
N LEU A 61 -6.18 -14.60 -2.54
CA LEU A 61 -6.21 -13.14 -2.32
C LEU A 61 -4.81 -12.52 -2.21
N ARG A 62 -3.75 -13.32 -2.21
CA ARG A 62 -2.38 -12.81 -2.24
C ARG A 62 -2.12 -12.11 -3.56
N TRP A 63 -1.38 -11.01 -3.53
CA TRP A 63 -1.12 -10.18 -4.71
C TRP A 63 -0.64 -11.00 -5.91
N ARG A 64 0.34 -11.89 -5.70
CA ARG A 64 0.94 -12.74 -6.73
C ARG A 64 -0.06 -13.62 -7.48
N ASN A 65 -1.19 -13.96 -6.88
CA ASN A 65 -2.15 -14.92 -7.43
C ASN A 65 -3.31 -14.28 -8.22
N TRP A 66 -3.61 -12.98 -8.02
CA TRP A 66 -4.72 -12.34 -8.73
C TRP A 66 -4.33 -11.02 -9.42
N ALA A 67 -3.33 -10.30 -8.88
CA ALA A 67 -2.99 -8.97 -9.36
C ALA A 67 -1.97 -9.01 -10.50
N VAL A 68 -1.02 -9.94 -10.48
CA VAL A 68 0.02 -10.08 -11.50
C VAL A 68 -0.59 -10.50 -12.84
N ASP A 69 -0.27 -9.73 -13.89
CA ASP A 69 -0.64 -10.10 -15.27
C ASP A 69 0.48 -10.94 -15.90
N HIS A 70 0.29 -12.25 -15.91
CA HIS A 70 1.21 -13.22 -16.54
C HIS A 70 1.15 -13.20 -18.08
N LYS A 71 0.39 -12.28 -18.68
CA LYS A 71 0.18 -12.16 -20.14
C LYS A 71 -0.37 -13.43 -20.80
N ASP A 72 -1.08 -14.24 -20.04
CA ASP A 72 -1.75 -15.47 -20.49
C ASP A 72 -3.24 -15.26 -20.80
N GLY A 73 -3.71 -14.01 -20.71
CA GLY A 73 -5.09 -13.60 -20.96
C GLY A 73 -6.07 -13.94 -19.83
N LYS A 74 -5.59 -14.35 -18.65
CA LYS A 74 -6.43 -14.72 -17.51
C LYS A 74 -6.52 -13.63 -16.44
N ALA A 75 -5.74 -12.55 -16.56
CA ALA A 75 -5.79 -11.45 -15.61
C ALA A 75 -7.20 -10.85 -15.53
N LEU A 76 -7.72 -10.73 -14.31
CA LEU A 76 -9.04 -10.13 -14.08
C LEU A 76 -9.06 -8.68 -14.56
N THR A 77 -10.10 -8.30 -15.26
CA THR A 77 -10.32 -6.92 -15.75
C THR A 77 -11.81 -6.59 -15.84
N GLY A 78 -12.18 -5.33 -16.05
CA GLY A 78 -13.58 -4.93 -16.18
C GLY A 78 -14.43 -5.31 -14.96
N ASP A 79 -15.68 -5.68 -15.20
CA ASP A 79 -16.63 -6.02 -14.15
C ASP A 79 -16.17 -7.21 -13.30
N ALA A 80 -15.51 -8.20 -13.89
CA ALA A 80 -14.99 -9.36 -13.16
C ALA A 80 -13.93 -8.96 -12.10
N LEU A 81 -13.09 -7.95 -12.40
CA LEU A 81 -12.14 -7.42 -11.42
C LEU A 81 -12.85 -6.64 -10.32
N LEU A 82 -13.84 -5.81 -10.67
CA LEU A 82 -14.62 -5.07 -9.67
C LEU A 82 -15.38 -5.99 -8.73
N ASP A 83 -16.03 -7.02 -9.28
CA ASP A 83 -16.75 -8.04 -8.49
C ASP A 83 -15.80 -8.79 -7.56
N PHE A 84 -14.62 -9.15 -8.04
CA PHE A 84 -13.61 -9.78 -7.21
C PHE A 84 -13.14 -8.87 -6.07
N VAL A 85 -12.79 -7.63 -6.38
CA VAL A 85 -12.29 -6.67 -5.38
C VAL A 85 -13.37 -6.31 -4.36
N ASN A 86 -14.56 -5.95 -4.82
CA ASN A 86 -15.64 -5.47 -3.94
C ASN A 86 -16.40 -6.62 -3.25
N GLY A 87 -16.55 -7.75 -3.92
CA GLY A 87 -17.37 -8.88 -3.45
C GLY A 87 -16.58 -9.95 -2.70
N LYS A 88 -15.26 -10.05 -2.94
CA LYS A 88 -14.43 -11.10 -2.32
C LYS A 88 -13.25 -10.52 -1.55
N LEU A 89 -12.37 -9.75 -2.19
CA LEU A 89 -11.13 -9.27 -1.58
C LEU A 89 -11.39 -8.43 -0.31
N PHE A 90 -12.09 -7.31 -0.44
CA PHE A 90 -12.37 -6.42 0.68
C PHE A 90 -13.19 -7.09 1.79
N PRO A 91 -14.31 -7.79 1.51
CA PRO A 91 -15.07 -8.45 2.57
C PRO A 91 -14.26 -9.48 3.33
N THR A 92 -13.43 -10.27 2.64
CA THR A 92 -12.61 -11.29 3.29
C THR A 92 -11.52 -10.69 4.17
N LEU A 93 -10.78 -9.68 3.67
CA LEU A 93 -9.70 -9.06 4.44
C LEU A 93 -10.22 -8.26 5.64
N LYS A 94 -11.39 -7.63 5.53
CA LYS A 94 -12.06 -6.97 6.67
C LYS A 94 -12.55 -7.95 7.74
N ALA A 95 -12.90 -9.17 7.34
CA ALA A 95 -13.44 -10.19 8.23
C ALA A 95 -12.36 -11.11 8.84
N ILE A 96 -11.07 -10.86 8.59
CA ILE A 96 -9.98 -11.64 9.17
C ILE A 96 -10.13 -11.67 10.71
N ALA A 97 -10.18 -12.88 11.29
CA ALA A 97 -10.24 -13.06 12.72
C ALA A 97 -8.86 -12.70 13.34
N ILE A 98 -8.91 -11.89 14.38
CA ILE A 98 -7.73 -11.52 15.18
C ILE A 98 -7.98 -11.97 16.60
N ASP A 99 -7.02 -12.67 17.18
CA ASP A 99 -7.01 -13.09 18.57
C ASP A 99 -5.76 -12.57 19.31
N GLU A 100 -5.64 -12.92 20.59
CA GLU A 100 -4.51 -12.49 21.43
C GLU A 100 -3.15 -13.06 20.99
N ASN A 101 -3.13 -14.11 20.17
CA ASN A 101 -1.93 -14.77 19.68
C ASN A 101 -1.56 -14.33 18.25
N THR A 102 -2.41 -13.55 17.59
CA THR A 102 -2.17 -13.10 16.22
C THR A 102 -0.96 -12.16 16.17
N PRO A 103 0.08 -12.47 15.38
CA PRO A 103 1.25 -11.61 15.26
C PRO A 103 0.91 -10.22 14.74
N MET A 104 1.63 -9.21 15.23
CA MET A 104 1.42 -7.81 14.81
C MET A 104 1.52 -7.63 13.30
N SER A 105 2.44 -8.35 12.64
CA SER A 105 2.59 -8.35 11.19
C SER A 105 1.35 -8.81 10.44
N GLN A 106 0.49 -9.59 11.08
CA GLN A 106 -0.77 -10.08 10.51
C GLN A 106 -1.96 -9.18 10.90
N ILE A 107 -1.96 -8.61 12.11
CA ILE A 107 -2.99 -7.66 12.54
C ILE A 107 -3.07 -6.46 11.59
N ILE A 108 -1.94 -6.00 11.08
CA ILE A 108 -1.86 -4.85 10.17
C ILE A 108 -2.68 -5.05 8.89
N VAL A 109 -2.86 -6.31 8.42
CA VAL A 109 -3.66 -6.59 7.22
C VAL A 109 -5.10 -6.17 7.43
N ARG A 110 -5.74 -6.63 8.52
CA ARG A 110 -7.11 -6.24 8.83
C ARG A 110 -7.23 -4.73 9.03
N THR A 111 -6.32 -4.14 9.80
CA THR A 111 -6.31 -2.69 10.09
C THR A 111 -6.20 -1.88 8.80
N ALA A 112 -5.39 -2.31 7.84
CA ALA A 112 -5.23 -1.63 6.55
C ALA A 112 -6.51 -1.64 5.71
N PHE A 113 -7.41 -2.61 5.94
CA PHE A 113 -8.66 -2.74 5.17
C PHE A 113 -9.91 -2.28 5.93
N GLU A 114 -9.88 -2.19 7.26
CA GLU A 114 -11.07 -1.95 8.10
C GLU A 114 -11.87 -0.73 7.63
N ASP A 115 -11.21 0.41 7.40
CA ASP A 115 -11.84 1.67 7.00
C ASP A 115 -11.65 2.01 5.52
N ASN A 116 -10.89 1.21 4.76
CA ASN A 116 -10.65 1.44 3.35
C ASN A 116 -11.74 0.82 2.46
N ASN A 117 -11.90 1.42 1.28
CA ASN A 117 -12.83 0.94 0.26
C ASN A 117 -12.21 1.10 -1.13
N ASN A 118 -12.69 0.30 -2.09
CA ASN A 118 -12.41 0.57 -3.49
C ASN A 118 -13.37 1.65 -4.00
N TYR A 119 -12.82 2.77 -4.46
CA TYR A 119 -13.59 3.88 -5.02
C TYR A 119 -13.76 3.77 -6.52
N MET A 120 -12.85 3.08 -7.22
CA MET A 120 -12.91 2.95 -8.68
C MET A 120 -14.14 2.16 -9.13
N LYS A 121 -14.78 2.66 -10.19
CA LYS A 121 -15.97 2.07 -10.81
C LYS A 121 -15.71 1.48 -12.20
N ASP A 122 -14.56 1.75 -12.78
CA ASP A 122 -14.11 1.19 -14.04
C ASP A 122 -13.02 0.14 -13.78
N GLY A 123 -13.37 -1.14 -13.99
CA GLY A 123 -12.43 -2.25 -13.75
C GLY A 123 -11.30 -2.33 -14.78
N ILE A 124 -11.43 -1.67 -15.94
CA ILE A 124 -10.34 -1.55 -16.92
C ILE A 124 -9.30 -0.55 -16.39
N LEU A 125 -9.75 0.61 -15.89
CA LEU A 125 -8.87 1.60 -15.28
C LEU A 125 -8.23 1.05 -14.00
N LEU A 126 -9.00 0.30 -13.18
CA LEU A 126 -8.45 -0.37 -12.00
C LEU A 126 -7.35 -1.36 -12.38
N ARG A 127 -7.52 -2.17 -13.44
CA ARG A 127 -6.48 -3.06 -13.96
C ARG A 127 -5.23 -2.28 -14.37
N GLN A 128 -5.40 -1.15 -15.05
CA GLN A 128 -4.26 -0.30 -15.42
C GLN A 128 -3.49 0.22 -14.20
N VAL A 129 -4.20 0.64 -13.13
CA VAL A 129 -3.58 1.07 -11.86
C VAL A 129 -2.78 -0.08 -11.25
N ILE A 130 -3.39 -1.28 -11.16
CA ILE A 130 -2.73 -2.47 -10.61
C ILE A 130 -1.48 -2.82 -11.42
N ASN A 131 -1.54 -2.81 -12.75
CA ASN A 131 -0.38 -3.10 -13.60
C ASN A 131 0.76 -2.10 -13.40
N VAL A 132 0.44 -0.80 -13.24
CA VAL A 132 1.47 0.23 -12.96
C VAL A 132 2.12 0.00 -11.60
N ILE A 133 1.36 -0.40 -10.59
CA ILE A 133 1.91 -0.72 -9.26
C ILE A 133 2.72 -2.02 -9.30
N ASP A 134 2.31 -2.99 -10.12
CA ASP A 134 3.04 -4.24 -10.26
C ASP A 134 4.41 -4.08 -10.94
N GLU A 135 4.60 -3.01 -11.75
CA GLU A 135 5.90 -2.63 -12.32
C GLU A 135 6.94 -2.18 -11.25
N ILE A 136 6.51 -1.93 -10.00
CA ILE A 136 7.42 -1.52 -8.92
C ILE A 136 8.16 -2.76 -8.41
N ASP A 137 9.47 -2.72 -8.53
CA ASP A 137 10.35 -3.73 -7.95
C ASP A 137 10.79 -3.27 -6.56
N PHE A 138 10.31 -3.96 -5.54
CA PHE A 138 10.71 -3.70 -4.16
C PHE A 138 12.00 -4.43 -3.76
N GLU A 139 12.51 -5.35 -4.59
CA GLU A 139 13.78 -6.03 -4.36
C GLU A 139 14.98 -5.12 -4.69
N GLU A 140 14.88 -4.28 -5.75
CA GLU A 140 15.91 -3.27 -6.06
C GLU A 140 16.01 -2.15 -5.02
N TYR A 141 14.94 -1.93 -4.28
CA TYR A 141 14.93 -0.99 -3.16
C TYR A 141 15.19 -1.80 -1.87
N GLU A 142 16.46 -2.13 -1.59
CA GLU A 142 16.91 -2.73 -0.30
C GLU A 142 16.47 -1.90 0.92
N ASP A 143 15.79 -0.79 0.69
CA ASP A 143 15.37 0.14 1.71
C ASP A 143 13.95 -0.15 2.20
N ARG A 144 13.86 -0.46 3.49
CA ARG A 144 12.62 -0.45 4.27
C ARG A 144 11.82 0.86 4.13
N HIS A 145 12.41 1.87 3.52
CA HIS A 145 11.86 3.20 3.28
C HIS A 145 11.11 3.35 1.95
N ALA A 146 11.24 2.40 1.00
CA ALA A 146 10.65 2.55 -0.33
C ALA A 146 9.13 2.79 -0.28
N PHE A 147 8.41 2.08 0.58
CA PHE A 147 6.98 2.32 0.76
C PHE A 147 6.71 3.74 1.31
N GLY A 148 7.47 4.16 2.33
CA GLY A 148 7.37 5.49 2.90
C GLY A 148 7.68 6.58 1.88
N GLU A 149 8.72 6.41 1.05
CA GLU A 149 9.09 7.36 0.00
C GLU A 149 8.03 7.46 -1.10
N ILE A 150 7.46 6.33 -1.53
CA ILE A 150 6.34 6.32 -2.49
C ILE A 150 5.16 7.07 -1.89
N TYR A 151 4.77 6.73 -0.67
CA TYR A 151 3.66 7.37 0.03
C TYR A 151 3.89 8.87 0.21
N GLU A 152 5.07 9.29 0.69
CA GLU A 152 5.43 10.70 0.83
C GLU A 152 5.45 11.45 -0.52
N THR A 153 5.92 10.80 -1.59
CA THR A 153 5.92 11.41 -2.93
C THR A 153 4.49 11.63 -3.43
N ILE A 154 3.61 10.67 -3.18
CA ILE A 154 2.18 10.80 -3.48
C ILE A 154 1.61 11.98 -2.70
N LEU A 155 1.84 12.05 -1.40
CA LEU A 155 1.34 13.12 -0.54
C LEU A 155 1.89 14.49 -0.94
N ARG A 156 3.19 14.62 -1.23
CA ARG A 156 3.80 15.87 -1.70
C ARG A 156 3.20 16.34 -3.03
N SER A 157 2.92 15.43 -3.95
CA SER A 157 2.32 15.79 -5.23
C SER A 157 0.90 16.34 -5.07
N LEU A 158 0.19 15.91 -4.04
CA LEU A 158 -1.15 16.37 -3.69
C LEU A 158 -1.12 17.72 -2.96
N GLN A 159 -0.14 17.94 -2.10
CA GLN A 159 0.08 19.22 -1.42
C GLN A 159 0.42 20.34 -2.42
N SER A 160 1.24 20.06 -3.44
CA SER A 160 1.58 21.02 -4.49
C SER A 160 0.38 21.44 -5.34
N ALA A 161 -0.69 20.66 -5.34
CA ALA A 161 -1.97 21.00 -5.97
C ALA A 161 -2.87 21.94 -5.13
N GLY A 162 -2.42 22.35 -3.94
CA GLY A 162 -3.06 23.40 -3.12
C GLY A 162 -4.24 22.95 -2.25
N ASN A 163 -4.48 21.65 -2.12
CA ASN A 163 -5.72 21.13 -1.52
C ASN A 163 -5.58 20.42 -0.16
N SER A 164 -4.40 20.24 0.41
CA SER A 164 -4.27 19.63 1.73
C SER A 164 -3.39 20.46 2.66
N GLY A 165 -3.92 20.81 3.81
CA GLY A 165 -3.22 21.51 4.89
C GLY A 165 -2.31 20.63 5.75
N GLU A 166 -1.97 19.43 5.26
CA GLU A 166 -1.09 18.51 5.94
C GLU A 166 0.37 18.84 5.62
N PHE A 167 1.16 19.08 6.65
CA PHE A 167 2.59 19.36 6.55
C PHE A 167 3.37 18.18 7.11
N TYR A 168 4.30 17.67 6.31
CA TYR A 168 5.23 16.61 6.74
C TYR A 168 6.55 17.24 7.19
N THR A 169 7.08 16.74 8.29
CA THR A 169 8.40 17.15 8.75
C THR A 169 9.45 16.70 7.73
N PRO A 170 10.29 17.63 7.20
CA PRO A 170 11.30 17.27 6.22
C PRO A 170 12.26 16.19 6.77
N ARG A 171 12.64 15.21 5.94
CA ARG A 171 13.55 14.12 6.33
C ARG A 171 14.84 14.60 6.97
N ALA A 172 15.45 15.66 6.44
CA ALA A 172 16.66 16.22 7.05
C ALA A 172 16.47 16.69 8.51
N VAL A 173 15.24 17.08 8.89
CA VAL A 173 14.90 17.46 10.26
C VAL A 173 14.70 16.23 11.13
N THR A 174 13.98 15.22 10.65
CA THR A 174 13.78 13.95 11.38
C THR A 174 15.11 13.25 11.60
N ASP A 175 15.95 13.13 10.56
CA ASP A 175 17.30 12.56 10.66
C ASP A 175 18.16 13.31 11.69
N PHE A 176 18.12 14.64 11.67
CA PHE A 176 18.84 15.45 12.66
C PHE A 176 18.35 15.17 14.08
N MET A 177 17.03 15.11 14.30
CA MET A 177 16.45 14.85 15.61
C MET A 177 16.85 13.46 16.12
N VAL A 178 16.75 12.41 15.29
CA VAL A 178 17.15 11.05 15.64
C VAL A 178 18.65 10.98 15.96
N GLN A 179 19.49 11.64 15.17
CA GLN A 179 20.94 11.71 15.42
C GLN A 179 21.29 12.42 16.73
N MET A 180 20.49 13.41 17.14
CA MET A 180 20.69 14.12 18.41
C MET A 180 20.24 13.29 19.61
N ILE A 181 19.11 12.60 19.51
CA ILE A 181 18.55 11.76 20.59
C ILE A 181 19.35 10.47 20.75
N LYS A 182 19.84 9.88 19.63
CA LYS A 182 20.63 8.64 19.60
C LYS A 182 19.96 7.50 20.37
N PRO A 183 18.75 7.07 19.98
CA PRO A 183 18.04 5.99 20.67
C PRO A 183 18.88 4.69 20.63
N LYS A 184 18.83 3.93 21.72
CA LYS A 184 19.58 2.68 21.87
C LYS A 184 18.65 1.49 21.76
N LEU A 185 19.22 0.34 21.38
CA LEU A 185 18.48 -0.92 21.41
C LEU A 185 17.93 -1.20 22.81
N GLY A 186 16.65 -1.54 22.89
CA GLY A 186 15.93 -1.82 24.11
C GLY A 186 15.27 -0.60 24.76
N GLU A 187 15.46 0.61 24.23
CA GLU A 187 14.69 1.79 24.66
C GLU A 187 13.30 1.81 24.02
N SER A 188 12.31 2.30 24.76
CA SER A 188 10.96 2.53 24.25
C SER A 188 10.85 3.94 23.69
N ILE A 189 10.28 4.04 22.50
CA ILE A 189 10.02 5.31 21.81
C ILE A 189 8.51 5.46 21.66
N ALA A 190 7.98 6.62 21.98
CA ALA A 190 6.58 6.97 21.75
C ALA A 190 6.50 8.22 20.89
N ASP A 191 5.86 8.09 19.75
CA ASP A 191 5.47 9.22 18.90
C ASP A 191 3.96 9.38 18.97
N PHE A 192 3.49 10.41 19.66
CA PHE A 192 2.06 10.69 19.86
C PHE A 192 1.39 11.36 18.66
N ALA A 193 2.16 11.71 17.64
CA ALA A 193 1.71 12.35 16.43
C ALA A 193 2.43 11.76 15.19
N CYS A 194 2.59 10.45 15.20
CA CYS A 194 3.44 9.71 14.25
C CYS A 194 3.09 9.94 12.76
N GLY A 195 1.87 10.34 12.48
CA GLY A 195 1.43 10.53 11.10
C GLY A 195 1.74 9.29 10.26
N THR A 196 2.64 9.44 9.29
CA THR A 196 3.11 8.36 8.41
C THR A 196 4.32 7.58 8.93
N GLY A 197 4.72 7.81 10.17
CA GLY A 197 5.92 7.18 10.76
C GLY A 197 7.24 7.72 10.18
N GLY A 198 7.34 9.04 10.02
CA GLY A 198 8.49 9.69 9.42
C GLY A 198 9.76 9.76 10.28
N PHE A 199 9.65 9.47 11.58
CA PHE A 199 10.76 9.43 12.55
C PHE A 199 11.40 8.07 12.67
#